data_9c1968922379caa33a7c1a52c70ebca3
#
_entry.id   9c1968922379caa33a7c1a52c70ebca3
#
_cell.length_a   1.000
_cell.length_b   1.000
_cell.length_c   1.000
_cell.angle_alpha   90.00
_cell.angle_beta   90.00
_cell.angle_gamma   90.00
#
_symmetry.space_group_name_H-M   'P 1'
#
loop_
_entity.id
_entity.type
_entity.pdbx_description
1 polymer ?
#
loop_
_entity_poly.entity_id
_entity_poly.type
_entity_poly.pdbx_seq_one_letter_code
_entity_poly.pdbx_strand_id
1 'polypeptide(L)'
;MKPLTLKFITVFTLLLFAAPAWAWHDKTHLAAAKAGGLDSWYNAAGPDLAKIKAGNIESYNHWFNNNAEAEVTVRMVMDQIGRYNQRNKELDSEGHLYGAILASLRAYEKDLRTGKYARYHLAYCVHYLADLSQPLHNIAYDDFNQAFHDRNDGIVESVILDQPHLITRHMYRITLGDETFEEDLAREIARIANLSRYLGYRLRAEKRLMTREEACVQLGHSASLIRAVLRRYP
;
A
#
# COMPACT_ATOMS: atom_id res chain seq x y z
N MET A 1 21.60 23.48 -62.64
CA MET A 1 21.61 23.53 -61.17
C MET A 1 20.26 23.01 -60.67
N LYS A 2 20.24 21.80 -60.02
CA LYS A 2 19.03 21.22 -59.49
C LYS A 2 18.97 21.57 -57.99
N PRO A 3 17.85 22.02 -57.45
CA PRO A 3 17.76 22.32 -56.01
C PRO A 3 17.73 21.05 -55.19
N LEU A 4 18.54 21.00 -54.16
CA LEU A 4 18.65 19.95 -53.18
C LEU A 4 17.50 20.14 -52.12
N THR A 5 16.46 19.33 -52.20
CA THR A 5 15.38 19.31 -51.20
C THR A 5 15.83 18.60 -49.95
N LEU A 6 16.12 19.34 -48.92
CA LEU A 6 16.46 18.83 -47.58
C LEU A 6 15.16 18.31 -46.89
N LYS A 7 15.02 16.99 -46.79
CA LYS A 7 13.91 16.39 -46.03
C LYS A 7 14.27 16.40 -44.54
N PHE A 8 13.62 17.26 -43.76
CA PHE A 8 13.66 17.23 -42.30
C PHE A 8 12.85 16.01 -41.84
N ILE A 9 13.52 14.99 -41.29
CA ILE A 9 12.88 13.90 -40.57
C ILE A 9 12.73 14.37 -39.13
N THR A 10 11.52 14.75 -38.75
CA THR A 10 11.18 15.05 -37.35
C THR A 10 11.02 13.71 -36.62
N VAL A 11 12.02 13.29 -35.87
CA VAL A 11 11.93 12.17 -34.95
C VAL A 11 11.10 12.62 -33.75
N PHE A 12 9.86 12.17 -33.70
CA PHE A 12 9.00 12.36 -32.52
C PHE A 12 9.40 11.30 -31.48
N THR A 13 10.26 11.66 -30.57
CA THR A 13 10.61 10.80 -29.43
C THR A 13 9.40 10.80 -28.49
N LEU A 14 8.60 9.72 -28.56
CA LEU A 14 7.55 9.45 -27.56
C LEU A 14 8.27 9.14 -26.24
N LEU A 15 8.38 10.13 -25.36
CA LEU A 15 8.71 9.90 -23.96
C LEU A 15 7.50 9.19 -23.32
N LEU A 16 7.56 7.87 -23.23
CA LEU A 16 6.70 7.10 -22.37
C LEU A 16 7.03 7.48 -20.92
N PHE A 17 6.32 8.46 -20.40
CA PHE A 17 6.25 8.66 -18.96
C PHE A 17 5.53 7.44 -18.40
N ALA A 18 6.28 6.50 -17.81
CA ALA A 18 5.70 5.54 -16.90
C ALA A 18 5.03 6.38 -15.79
N ALA A 19 3.72 6.45 -15.79
CA ALA A 19 2.99 7.04 -14.68
C ALA A 19 3.38 6.23 -13.43
N PRO A 20 3.81 6.89 -12.34
CA PRO A 20 4.08 6.18 -11.10
C PRO A 20 2.81 5.45 -10.70
N ALA A 21 2.91 4.13 -10.45
CA ALA A 21 1.83 3.37 -9.83
C ALA A 21 1.59 3.99 -8.45
N TRP A 22 0.43 4.62 -8.26
CA TRP A 22 0.01 5.22 -7.01
C TRP A 22 -0.68 4.13 -6.20
N ALA A 23 -0.46 4.13 -4.90
CA ALA A 23 -1.25 3.42 -3.89
C ALA A 23 -2.69 3.99 -3.85
N TRP A 24 -3.55 3.56 -2.93
CA TRP A 24 -4.76 4.31 -2.64
C TRP A 24 -4.47 5.81 -2.70
N HIS A 25 -5.34 6.62 -3.29
CA HIS A 25 -5.11 8.06 -3.37
C HIS A 25 -5.08 8.69 -1.96
N ASP A 26 -4.47 9.85 -1.83
CA ASP A 26 -4.14 10.51 -0.56
C ASP A 26 -5.29 10.56 0.44
N LYS A 27 -6.50 11.01 0.02
CA LYS A 27 -7.65 11.12 0.94
C LYS A 27 -8.14 9.77 1.42
N THR A 28 -7.93 8.71 0.65
CA THR A 28 -8.28 7.35 1.03
C THR A 28 -7.36 6.87 2.15
N HIS A 29 -6.05 7.13 2.07
CA HIS A 29 -5.11 6.87 3.18
C HIS A 29 -5.46 7.67 4.42
N LEU A 30 -5.75 8.97 4.26
CA LEU A 30 -6.16 9.83 5.37
C LEU A 30 -7.45 9.32 6.03
N ALA A 31 -8.42 8.87 5.25
CA ALA A 31 -9.69 8.34 5.75
C ALA A 31 -9.51 7.02 6.52
N ALA A 32 -8.68 6.10 6.01
CA ALA A 32 -8.36 4.84 6.67
C ALA A 32 -7.64 5.08 8.01
N ALA A 33 -6.65 5.98 8.03
CA ALA A 33 -5.92 6.38 9.22
C ALA A 33 -6.84 7.00 10.28
N LYS A 34 -7.72 7.93 9.86
CA LYS A 34 -8.73 8.58 10.72
C LYS A 34 -9.72 7.57 11.29
N ALA A 35 -10.25 6.67 10.46
CA ALA A 35 -11.17 5.62 10.89
C ALA A 35 -10.49 4.63 11.86
N GLY A 36 -9.21 4.32 11.65
CA GLY A 36 -8.38 3.49 12.53
C GLY A 36 -8.04 4.14 13.87
N GLY A 37 -8.12 5.47 13.97
CA GLY A 37 -7.89 6.23 15.21
C GLY A 37 -6.49 6.81 15.36
N LEU A 38 -5.74 7.04 14.27
CA LEU A 38 -4.47 7.75 14.34
C LEU A 38 -4.72 9.24 14.59
N ASP A 39 -4.23 9.79 15.69
CA ASP A 39 -4.42 11.21 16.03
C ASP A 39 -3.86 12.14 14.95
N SER A 40 -2.67 11.82 14.44
CA SER A 40 -2.02 12.57 13.37
C SER A 40 -2.33 11.99 11.97
N TRP A 41 -3.59 11.60 11.75
CA TRP A 41 -4.07 10.93 10.54
C TRP A 41 -3.70 11.65 9.24
N TYR A 42 -3.57 12.97 9.25
CA TYR A 42 -3.15 13.80 8.12
C TYR A 42 -1.72 13.51 7.64
N ASN A 43 -0.91 12.80 8.42
CA ASN A 43 0.44 12.38 8.02
C ASN A 43 0.43 11.05 7.22
N ALA A 44 -0.71 10.37 7.13
CA ALA A 44 -0.77 9.05 6.49
C ALA A 44 -0.54 9.09 4.96
N ALA A 45 -0.61 10.24 4.31
CA ALA A 45 -0.19 10.41 2.91
C ALA A 45 1.34 10.64 2.75
N GLY A 46 2.09 10.73 3.86
CA GLY A 46 3.53 11.01 3.85
C GLY A 46 4.37 10.06 3.01
N PRO A 47 4.16 8.74 3.06
CA PRO A 47 4.90 7.76 2.25
C PRO A 47 4.78 7.99 0.75
N ASP A 48 3.60 8.35 0.24
CA ASP A 48 3.42 8.68 -1.18
C ASP A 48 4.25 9.90 -1.59
N LEU A 49 4.28 10.93 -0.75
CA LEU A 49 5.14 12.09 -0.97
C LEU A 49 6.63 11.73 -0.89
N ALA A 50 7.00 10.78 -0.03
CA ALA A 50 8.37 10.33 0.10
C ALA A 50 8.89 9.62 -1.16
N LYS A 51 8.05 8.94 -1.93
CA LYS A 51 8.41 8.32 -3.23
C LYS A 51 9.07 9.31 -4.18
N ILE A 52 8.64 10.59 -4.16
CA ILE A 52 9.17 11.63 -5.04
C ILE A 52 10.69 11.80 -4.87
N LYS A 53 11.21 11.63 -3.64
CA LYS A 53 12.64 11.79 -3.34
C LYS A 53 13.38 10.47 -3.14
N ALA A 54 12.73 9.50 -2.52
CA ALA A 54 13.33 8.21 -2.18
C ALA A 54 13.23 7.19 -3.35
N GLY A 55 12.33 7.43 -4.32
CA GLY A 55 12.18 6.56 -5.49
C GLY A 55 11.84 5.13 -5.07
N ASN A 56 12.52 4.15 -5.68
CA ASN A 56 12.26 2.73 -5.47
C ASN A 56 12.46 2.26 -4.03
N ILE A 57 13.31 2.92 -3.23
CA ILE A 57 13.48 2.58 -1.81
C ILE A 57 12.15 2.69 -1.06
N GLU A 58 11.35 3.73 -1.38
CA GLU A 58 10.03 3.89 -0.78
C GLU A 58 8.95 3.15 -1.56
N SER A 59 8.99 3.20 -2.88
CA SER A 59 7.94 2.62 -3.72
C SER A 59 7.69 1.14 -3.44
N TYR A 60 8.72 0.33 -3.25
CA TYR A 60 8.58 -1.11 -3.00
C TYR A 60 7.96 -1.47 -1.64
N ASN A 61 7.77 -0.51 -0.74
CA ASN A 61 7.06 -0.70 0.51
C ASN A 61 5.53 -0.77 0.33
N HIS A 62 4.99 -0.37 -0.83
CA HIS A 62 3.56 -0.14 -1.04
C HIS A 62 2.80 -1.32 -1.64
N TRP A 63 3.50 -2.29 -2.23
CA TRP A 63 2.88 -3.45 -2.87
C TRP A 63 3.70 -4.72 -2.70
N PHE A 64 3.06 -5.83 -2.98
CA PHE A 64 3.71 -7.09 -3.25
C PHE A 64 3.11 -7.70 -4.53
N ASN A 65 3.87 -7.64 -5.63
CA ASN A 65 3.51 -8.25 -6.90
C ASN A 65 3.60 -9.77 -6.78
N ASN A 66 2.52 -10.40 -6.34
CA ASN A 66 2.47 -11.84 -6.12
C ASN A 66 2.44 -12.60 -7.45
N ASN A 67 3.57 -12.57 -8.19
CA ASN A 67 3.69 -13.19 -9.51
C ASN A 67 3.52 -14.72 -9.49
N ALA A 68 3.81 -15.36 -8.36
CA ALA A 68 3.61 -16.79 -8.16
C ALA A 68 2.14 -17.17 -7.88
N GLU A 69 1.27 -16.17 -7.73
CA GLU A 69 -0.14 -16.34 -7.33
C GLU A 69 -0.31 -17.18 -6.05
N ALA A 70 0.73 -17.20 -5.19
CA ALA A 70 0.77 -17.99 -3.98
C ALA A 70 -0.14 -17.42 -2.90
N GLU A 71 -0.66 -18.29 -2.02
CA GLU A 71 -1.33 -17.86 -0.81
C GLU A 71 -0.32 -17.17 0.12
N VAL A 72 -0.71 -16.00 0.65
CA VAL A 72 0.16 -15.24 1.56
C VAL A 72 0.17 -15.94 2.92
N THR A 73 1.36 -16.26 3.40
CA THR A 73 1.59 -16.94 4.67
C THR A 73 2.30 -16.02 5.66
N VAL A 74 2.22 -16.36 6.96
CA VAL A 74 2.98 -15.69 8.02
C VAL A 74 4.47 -15.67 7.70
N ARG A 75 5.00 -16.78 7.17
CA ARG A 75 6.40 -16.88 6.76
C ARG A 75 6.76 -15.84 5.69
N MET A 76 5.93 -15.69 4.64
CA MET A 76 6.17 -14.68 3.60
C MET A 76 6.21 -13.26 4.17
N VAL A 77 5.32 -12.96 5.11
CA VAL A 77 5.31 -11.65 5.80
C VAL A 77 6.63 -11.43 6.55
N MET A 78 7.06 -12.41 7.34
CA MET A 78 8.27 -12.33 8.14
C MET A 78 9.55 -12.25 7.29
N ASP A 79 9.62 -13.02 6.20
CA ASP A 79 10.77 -13.05 5.28
C ASP A 79 10.97 -11.71 4.55
N GLN A 80 9.93 -10.90 4.41
CA GLN A 80 10.01 -9.57 3.77
C GLN A 80 10.57 -8.47 4.69
N ILE A 81 10.56 -8.64 6.03
CA ILE A 81 10.95 -7.57 6.99
C ILE A 81 12.34 -7.02 6.69
N GLY A 82 13.29 -7.89 6.35
CA GLY A 82 14.68 -7.50 6.07
C GLY A 82 14.86 -6.67 4.81
N ARG A 83 13.83 -6.57 3.95
CA ARG A 83 13.90 -5.81 2.69
C ARG A 83 13.53 -4.33 2.85
N TYR A 84 12.87 -3.96 3.95
CA TYR A 84 12.40 -2.61 4.21
C TYR A 84 13.54 -1.59 4.16
N ASN A 85 13.39 -0.55 3.33
CA ASN A 85 14.35 0.55 3.18
C ASN A 85 15.79 0.11 2.85
N GLN A 86 15.99 -1.11 2.33
CA GLN A 86 17.29 -1.53 1.87
C GLN A 86 17.68 -0.72 0.63
N ARG A 87 18.86 -0.10 0.67
CA ARG A 87 19.47 0.58 -0.47
C ARG A 87 20.11 -0.43 -1.41
N ASN A 88 19.35 -1.45 -1.78
CA ASN A 88 19.86 -2.47 -2.70
C ASN A 88 19.96 -1.89 -4.11
N LYS A 89 21.10 -2.17 -4.75
CA LYS A 89 21.30 -1.87 -6.16
C LYS A 89 20.45 -2.76 -7.06
N GLU A 90 19.99 -3.89 -6.55
CA GLU A 90 19.07 -4.79 -7.22
C GLU A 90 17.65 -4.34 -6.97
N LEU A 91 16.91 -4.16 -8.04
CA LEU A 91 15.50 -3.79 -7.99
C LEU A 91 14.70 -4.95 -7.38
N ASP A 92 14.02 -4.72 -6.27
CA ASP A 92 13.03 -5.64 -5.72
C ASP A 92 11.73 -5.50 -6.53
N SER A 93 11.70 -6.15 -7.70
CA SER A 93 10.58 -6.02 -8.64
C SER A 93 9.24 -6.53 -8.10
N GLU A 94 9.28 -7.34 -7.04
CA GLU A 94 8.05 -7.84 -6.40
C GLU A 94 7.53 -6.91 -5.31
N GLY A 95 8.37 -6.07 -4.74
CA GLY A 95 8.02 -5.28 -3.57
C GLY A 95 7.97 -6.11 -2.27
N HIS A 96 7.69 -5.45 -1.16
CA HIS A 96 7.73 -6.10 0.16
C HIS A 96 6.77 -5.44 1.18
N LEU A 97 5.59 -5.07 0.73
CA LEU A 97 4.55 -4.41 1.54
C LEU A 97 4.32 -5.05 2.91
N TYR A 98 4.24 -6.37 2.94
CA TYR A 98 3.91 -7.07 4.17
C TYR A 98 4.99 -6.92 5.25
N GLY A 99 6.25 -7.02 4.83
CA GLY A 99 7.39 -6.78 5.71
C GLY A 99 7.56 -5.33 6.11
N ALA A 100 7.22 -4.39 5.24
CA ALA A 100 7.31 -2.95 5.52
C ALA A 100 6.43 -2.53 6.70
N ILE A 101 5.25 -3.14 6.87
CA ILE A 101 4.35 -2.89 8.00
C ILE A 101 5.06 -3.21 9.33
N LEU A 102 5.60 -4.42 9.48
CA LEU A 102 6.31 -4.84 10.70
C LEU A 102 7.62 -4.07 10.90
N ALA A 103 8.36 -3.86 9.83
CA ALA A 103 9.65 -3.17 9.88
C ALA A 103 9.51 -1.70 10.29
N SER A 104 8.46 -1.01 9.87
CA SER A 104 8.16 0.36 10.29
C SER A 104 7.87 0.45 11.80
N LEU A 105 7.17 -0.53 12.39
CA LEU A 105 6.96 -0.61 13.84
C LEU A 105 8.26 -0.89 14.59
N ARG A 106 9.10 -1.80 14.10
CA ARG A 106 10.45 -2.03 14.67
C ARG A 106 11.31 -0.78 14.61
N ALA A 107 11.21 -0.01 13.52
CA ALA A 107 11.91 1.28 13.39
C ALA A 107 11.37 2.31 14.40
N TYR A 108 10.04 2.36 14.61
CA TYR A 108 9.42 3.18 15.64
C TYR A 108 9.98 2.87 17.01
N GLU A 109 9.97 1.60 17.42
CA GLU A 109 10.48 1.18 18.73
C GLU A 109 11.98 1.46 18.90
N LYS A 110 12.78 1.25 17.84
CA LYS A 110 14.21 1.54 17.86
C LYS A 110 14.47 3.03 18.08
N ASP A 111 13.79 3.89 17.33
CA ASP A 111 14.01 5.33 17.42
C ASP A 111 13.50 5.89 18.75
N LEU A 112 12.38 5.38 19.25
CA LEU A 112 11.86 5.72 20.58
C LEU A 112 12.88 5.38 21.69
N ARG A 113 13.45 4.16 21.66
CA ARG A 113 14.48 3.74 22.65
C ARG A 113 15.76 4.57 22.59
N THR A 114 16.06 5.15 21.43
CA THR A 114 17.26 6.00 21.25
C THR A 114 16.96 7.49 21.43
N GLY A 115 15.76 7.86 21.88
CA GLY A 115 15.36 9.25 22.14
C GLY A 115 15.14 10.09 20.88
N LYS A 116 14.99 9.45 19.72
CA LYS A 116 14.71 10.13 18.46
C LYS A 116 13.22 10.32 18.26
N TYR A 117 12.86 11.27 17.39
CA TYR A 117 11.49 11.42 16.95
C TYR A 117 11.04 10.20 16.12
N ALA A 118 10.11 9.42 16.67
CA ALA A 118 9.71 8.13 16.10
C ALA A 118 8.32 8.16 15.42
N ARG A 119 7.47 9.15 15.72
CA ARG A 119 6.04 9.15 15.32
C ARG A 119 5.79 9.05 13.82
N TYR A 120 6.72 9.49 12.98
CA TYR A 120 6.56 9.35 11.53
C TYR A 120 6.53 7.88 11.09
N HIS A 121 7.20 6.97 11.79
CA HIS A 121 7.15 5.54 11.49
C HIS A 121 5.75 4.94 11.68
N LEU A 122 4.95 5.47 12.64
CA LEU A 122 3.55 5.05 12.78
C LEU A 122 2.69 5.52 11.61
N ALA A 123 2.91 6.74 11.12
CA ALA A 123 2.22 7.23 9.92
C ALA A 123 2.55 6.36 8.70
N TYR A 124 3.80 5.94 8.55
CA TYR A 124 4.26 5.01 7.50
C TYR A 124 3.60 3.64 7.66
N CYS A 125 3.63 3.06 8.85
CA CYS A 125 2.94 1.79 9.14
C CYS A 125 1.46 1.84 8.78
N VAL A 126 0.77 2.90 9.19
CA VAL A 126 -0.67 3.08 8.93
C VAL A 126 -0.97 3.21 7.44
N HIS A 127 -0.10 3.90 6.69
CA HIS A 127 -0.18 3.97 5.23
C HIS A 127 -0.08 2.58 4.60
N TYR A 128 0.96 1.81 4.93
CA TYR A 128 1.15 0.46 4.39
C TYR A 128 0.02 -0.50 4.81
N LEU A 129 -0.55 -0.32 6.01
CA LEU A 129 -1.75 -1.05 6.43
C LEU A 129 -2.98 -0.70 5.58
N ALA A 130 -3.09 0.53 5.07
CA ALA A 130 -4.13 0.88 4.13
C ALA A 130 -3.89 0.22 2.77
N ASP A 131 -2.66 0.24 2.26
CA ASP A 131 -2.26 -0.42 1.02
C ASP A 131 -2.49 -1.93 1.03
N LEU A 132 -2.35 -2.56 2.20
CA LEU A 132 -2.55 -4.00 2.39
C LEU A 132 -3.92 -4.47 1.87
N SER A 133 -4.95 -3.65 2.00
CA SER A 133 -6.30 -4.00 1.55
C SER A 133 -6.62 -3.59 0.12
N GLN A 134 -5.68 -2.97 -0.59
CA GLN A 134 -5.86 -2.67 -2.01
C GLN A 134 -5.64 -3.94 -2.85
N PRO A 135 -6.67 -4.42 -3.56
CA PRO A 135 -6.59 -5.70 -4.26
C PRO A 135 -5.44 -5.83 -5.25
N LEU A 136 -5.14 -4.75 -6.00
CA LEU A 136 -4.11 -4.79 -7.04
C LEU A 136 -2.69 -4.70 -6.47
N HIS A 137 -2.54 -4.38 -5.17
CA HIS A 137 -1.25 -4.46 -4.46
C HIS A 137 -0.86 -5.87 -4.03
N ASN A 138 -1.74 -6.86 -4.22
CA ASN A 138 -1.57 -8.23 -3.71
C ASN A 138 -1.58 -9.28 -4.82
N ILE A 139 -1.66 -8.89 -6.08
CA ILE A 139 -1.66 -9.77 -7.25
C ILE A 139 -0.51 -9.41 -8.20
N ALA A 140 -0.27 -10.24 -9.22
CA ALA A 140 0.74 -9.97 -10.23
C ALA A 140 0.51 -8.60 -10.91
N TYR A 141 1.62 -7.92 -11.22
CA TYR A 141 1.59 -6.66 -11.97
C TYR A 141 1.56 -6.95 -13.48
N ASP A 142 0.44 -7.47 -13.93
CA ASP A 142 0.13 -7.83 -15.32
C ASP A 142 -0.58 -6.70 -16.07
N ASP A 143 -0.96 -6.93 -17.34
CA ASP A 143 -1.65 -5.95 -18.17
C ASP A 143 -2.97 -5.46 -17.54
N PHE A 144 -3.70 -6.34 -16.82
CA PHE A 144 -4.91 -5.95 -16.12
C PHE A 144 -4.58 -5.00 -14.98
N ASN A 145 -3.61 -5.36 -14.14
CA ASN A 145 -3.19 -4.53 -13.02
C ASN A 145 -2.77 -3.14 -13.52
N GLN A 146 -1.88 -3.08 -14.53
CA GLN A 146 -1.42 -1.82 -15.11
C GLN A 146 -2.57 -0.95 -15.65
N ALA A 147 -3.56 -1.55 -16.31
CA ALA A 147 -4.67 -0.82 -16.94
C ALA A 147 -5.72 -0.32 -15.93
N PHE A 148 -5.87 -0.98 -14.77
CA PHE A 148 -6.95 -0.73 -13.82
C PHE A 148 -6.49 -0.16 -12.48
N HIS A 149 -5.18 -0.10 -12.21
CA HIS A 149 -4.60 0.25 -10.91
C HIS A 149 -5.08 1.62 -10.41
N ASP A 150 -4.66 2.69 -11.09
CA ASP A 150 -4.96 4.07 -10.73
C ASP A 150 -6.48 4.33 -10.53
N ARG A 151 -7.29 3.75 -11.40
CA ARG A 151 -8.75 3.89 -11.31
C ARG A 151 -9.35 3.17 -10.10
N ASN A 152 -8.76 2.05 -9.68
CA ASN A 152 -9.15 1.36 -8.45
C ASN A 152 -8.71 2.13 -7.22
N ASP A 153 -7.52 2.73 -7.23
CA ASP A 153 -7.00 3.55 -6.13
C ASP A 153 -7.87 4.77 -5.87
N GLY A 154 -8.41 5.39 -6.93
CA GLY A 154 -9.28 6.56 -6.84
C GLY A 154 -10.77 6.27 -6.63
N ILE A 155 -11.22 4.99 -6.54
CA ILE A 155 -12.65 4.63 -6.62
C ILE A 155 -13.54 5.30 -5.58
N VAL A 156 -13.02 5.63 -4.40
CA VAL A 156 -13.75 6.28 -3.29
C VAL A 156 -13.18 7.65 -2.91
N GLU A 157 -12.08 8.07 -3.51
CA GLU A 157 -11.29 9.25 -3.18
C GLU A 157 -12.12 10.54 -3.01
N SER A 158 -13.13 10.73 -3.85
CA SER A 158 -13.94 11.95 -3.87
C SER A 158 -14.87 12.10 -2.65
N VAL A 159 -15.14 11.04 -1.90
CA VAL A 159 -16.16 11.04 -0.84
C VAL A 159 -15.69 10.50 0.50
N ILE A 160 -14.64 9.67 0.52
CA ILE A 160 -14.34 8.81 1.66
C ILE A 160 -13.88 9.57 2.90
N LEU A 161 -13.14 10.66 2.73
CA LEU A 161 -12.62 11.46 3.85
C LEU A 161 -13.72 12.21 4.58
N ASP A 162 -14.74 12.66 3.84
CA ASP A 162 -15.89 13.40 4.38
C ASP A 162 -16.99 12.46 4.95
N GLN A 163 -16.93 11.18 4.59
CA GLN A 163 -17.91 10.17 4.99
C GLN A 163 -17.26 8.97 5.71
N PRO A 164 -16.66 9.18 6.89
CA PRO A 164 -15.91 8.14 7.60
C PRO A 164 -16.77 6.92 7.98
N HIS A 165 -18.09 7.10 8.09
CA HIS A 165 -19.03 6.01 8.38
C HIS A 165 -19.02 4.91 7.27
N LEU A 166 -18.64 5.25 6.05
CA LEU A 166 -18.49 4.29 4.95
C LEU A 166 -17.40 3.24 5.23
N ILE A 167 -16.37 3.61 5.99
CA ILE A 167 -15.33 2.68 6.46
C ILE A 167 -15.75 2.03 7.78
N THR A 168 -16.19 2.85 8.76
CA THR A 168 -16.38 2.37 10.14
C THR A 168 -17.49 1.33 10.27
N ARG A 169 -18.50 1.32 9.40
CA ARG A 169 -19.55 0.28 9.35
C ARG A 169 -19.02 -1.12 8.97
N HIS A 170 -17.85 -1.22 8.34
CA HIS A 170 -17.21 -2.46 7.95
C HIS A 170 -16.08 -2.88 8.88
N MET A 171 -15.81 -2.06 9.91
CA MET A 171 -14.79 -2.38 10.90
C MET A 171 -15.28 -3.46 11.87
N TYR A 172 -14.32 -4.26 12.32
CA TYR A 172 -14.53 -5.32 13.30
C TYR A 172 -13.37 -5.36 14.31
N ARG A 173 -13.54 -6.14 15.36
CA ARG A 173 -12.52 -6.26 16.39
C ARG A 173 -11.43 -7.24 15.95
N ILE A 174 -10.17 -6.77 15.99
CA ILE A 174 -8.95 -7.59 15.89
C ILE A 174 -8.26 -7.50 17.25
N THR A 175 -7.78 -8.64 17.75
CA THR A 175 -7.01 -8.72 19.00
C THR A 175 -5.61 -9.20 18.66
N LEU A 176 -4.60 -8.44 19.08
CA LEU A 176 -3.19 -8.79 18.99
C LEU A 176 -2.69 -8.98 20.42
N GLY A 177 -2.12 -10.13 20.74
CA GLY A 177 -1.59 -10.43 22.08
C GLY A 177 -0.32 -9.63 22.36
N ASP A 178 -0.10 -9.25 23.61
CA ASP A 178 1.10 -8.46 23.96
C ASP A 178 2.40 -9.25 23.76
N GLU A 179 2.42 -10.53 24.14
CA GLU A 179 3.58 -11.41 24.00
C GLU A 179 3.75 -11.96 22.58
N THR A 180 2.65 -12.11 21.84
CA THR A 180 2.60 -12.69 20.49
C THR A 180 2.36 -11.63 19.41
N PHE A 181 2.55 -10.35 19.74
CA PHE A 181 2.12 -9.22 18.92
C PHE A 181 2.58 -9.30 17.46
N GLU A 182 3.87 -9.53 17.22
CA GLU A 182 4.40 -9.58 15.85
C GLU A 182 3.85 -10.79 15.08
N GLU A 183 3.71 -11.94 15.73
CA GLU A 183 3.17 -13.15 15.10
C GLU A 183 1.67 -12.98 14.78
N ASP A 184 0.90 -12.44 15.72
CA ASP A 184 -0.52 -12.14 15.50
C ASP A 184 -0.72 -11.09 14.42
N LEU A 185 0.10 -10.04 14.42
CA LEU A 185 0.08 -9.02 13.37
C LEU A 185 0.44 -9.64 12.00
N ALA A 186 1.48 -10.48 11.92
CA ALA A 186 1.84 -11.15 10.68
C ALA A 186 0.71 -12.09 10.17
N ARG A 187 -0.01 -12.75 11.09
CA ARG A 187 -1.17 -13.61 10.77
C ARG A 187 -2.32 -12.76 10.21
N GLU A 188 -2.62 -11.61 10.81
CA GLU A 188 -3.65 -10.70 10.32
C GLU A 188 -3.28 -10.02 9.00
N ILE A 189 -2.01 -9.66 8.80
CA ILE A 189 -1.48 -9.17 7.51
C ILE A 189 -1.72 -10.24 6.44
N ALA A 190 -1.31 -11.48 6.67
CA ALA A 190 -1.50 -12.57 5.71
C ALA A 190 -2.99 -12.81 5.40
N ARG A 191 -3.86 -12.78 6.41
CA ARG A 191 -5.30 -12.95 6.25
C ARG A 191 -5.91 -11.84 5.39
N ILE A 192 -5.60 -10.56 5.67
CA ILE A 192 -6.14 -9.42 4.92
C ILE A 192 -5.57 -9.40 3.50
N ALA A 193 -4.28 -9.66 3.33
CA ALA A 193 -3.65 -9.78 2.01
C ALA A 193 -4.36 -10.84 1.14
N ASN A 194 -4.71 -12.00 1.70
CA ASN A 194 -5.44 -13.03 0.97
C ASN A 194 -6.87 -12.62 0.62
N LEU A 195 -7.61 -11.96 1.52
CA LEU A 195 -8.93 -11.41 1.21
C LEU A 195 -8.86 -10.41 0.04
N SER A 196 -7.88 -9.52 0.10
CA SER A 196 -7.61 -8.51 -0.92
C SER A 196 -7.23 -9.18 -2.26
N ARG A 197 -6.32 -10.14 -2.24
CA ARG A 197 -5.88 -10.92 -3.39
C ARG A 197 -7.03 -11.65 -4.08
N TYR A 198 -7.91 -12.31 -3.32
CA TYR A 198 -9.08 -12.98 -3.89
C TYR A 198 -10.03 -12.01 -4.61
N LEU A 199 -10.22 -10.81 -4.06
CA LEU A 199 -10.95 -9.77 -4.77
C LEU A 199 -10.21 -9.35 -6.03
N GLY A 200 -8.90 -9.14 -5.97
CA GLY A 200 -8.06 -8.79 -7.13
C GLY A 200 -8.20 -9.78 -8.28
N TYR A 201 -8.15 -11.08 -7.99
CA TYR A 201 -8.36 -12.12 -9.01
C TYR A 201 -9.77 -12.09 -9.61
N ARG A 202 -10.78 -11.82 -8.80
CA ARG A 202 -12.15 -11.68 -9.28
C ARG A 202 -12.28 -10.47 -10.21
N LEU A 203 -11.71 -9.32 -9.82
CA LEU A 203 -11.71 -8.12 -10.66
C LEU A 203 -11.01 -8.37 -11.99
N ARG A 204 -9.88 -9.08 -11.97
CA ARG A 204 -9.12 -9.47 -13.16
C ARG A 204 -9.94 -10.40 -14.07
N ALA A 205 -10.56 -11.42 -13.51
CA ALA A 205 -11.39 -12.37 -14.28
C ALA A 205 -12.61 -11.69 -14.92
N GLU A 206 -13.23 -10.76 -14.21
CA GLU A 206 -14.41 -10.01 -14.64
C GLU A 206 -14.04 -8.74 -15.46
N LYS A 207 -12.76 -8.40 -15.58
CA LYS A 207 -12.22 -7.21 -16.27
C LYS A 207 -12.92 -5.92 -15.86
N ARG A 208 -13.12 -5.71 -14.57
CA ARG A 208 -13.81 -4.55 -14.01
C ARG A 208 -13.05 -3.86 -12.87
N LEU A 209 -13.50 -2.67 -12.54
CA LEU A 209 -13.12 -1.97 -11.32
C LEU A 209 -13.85 -2.55 -10.10
N MET A 210 -13.32 -2.27 -8.90
CA MET A 210 -14.10 -2.40 -7.67
C MET A 210 -15.38 -1.59 -7.75
N THR A 211 -16.39 -2.03 -7.02
CA THR A 211 -17.50 -1.17 -6.63
C THR A 211 -17.06 -0.32 -5.43
N ARG A 212 -17.75 0.79 -5.18
CA ARG A 212 -17.51 1.60 -3.97
C ARG A 212 -17.72 0.80 -2.68
N GLU A 213 -18.69 -0.10 -2.67
CA GLU A 213 -18.94 -0.97 -1.52
C GLU A 213 -17.78 -1.94 -1.28
N GLU A 214 -17.25 -2.60 -2.33
CA GLU A 214 -16.06 -3.45 -2.23
C GLU A 214 -14.86 -2.68 -1.68
N ALA A 215 -14.63 -1.44 -2.14
CA ALA A 215 -13.56 -0.59 -1.63
C ALA A 215 -13.77 -0.24 -0.15
N CYS A 216 -15.00 0.09 0.26
CA CYS A 216 -15.29 0.39 1.66
C CYS A 216 -15.10 -0.84 2.59
N VAL A 217 -15.44 -2.05 2.11
CA VAL A 217 -15.17 -3.30 2.84
C VAL A 217 -13.68 -3.51 3.01
N GLN A 218 -12.89 -3.34 1.94
CA GLN A 218 -11.43 -3.46 2.00
C GLN A 218 -10.83 -2.45 3.00
N LEU A 219 -11.22 -1.18 2.93
CA LEU A 219 -10.79 -0.16 3.88
C LEU A 219 -11.22 -0.48 5.32
N GLY A 220 -12.36 -1.14 5.51
CA GLY A 220 -12.81 -1.64 6.81
C GLY A 220 -11.85 -2.68 7.42
N HIS A 221 -11.29 -3.57 6.59
CA HIS A 221 -10.25 -4.52 7.03
C HIS A 221 -9.00 -3.78 7.50
N SER A 222 -8.49 -2.85 6.69
CA SER A 222 -7.32 -2.02 7.04
C SER A 222 -7.54 -1.20 8.30
N ALA A 223 -8.63 -0.47 8.38
CA ALA A 223 -8.94 0.38 9.54
C ALA A 223 -9.10 -0.45 10.83
N SER A 224 -9.62 -1.69 10.74
CA SER A 224 -9.69 -2.61 11.87
C SER A 224 -8.30 -3.00 12.37
N LEU A 225 -7.37 -3.31 11.45
CA LEU A 225 -6.00 -3.67 11.82
C LEU A 225 -5.21 -2.46 12.31
N ILE A 226 -5.36 -1.28 11.67
CA ILE A 226 -4.79 -0.02 12.15
C ILE A 226 -5.20 0.22 13.60
N ARG A 227 -6.49 0.11 13.91
CA ARG A 227 -7.00 0.28 15.28
C ARG A 227 -6.40 -0.71 16.26
N ALA A 228 -6.18 -1.95 15.85
CA ALA A 228 -5.58 -2.98 16.69
C ALA A 228 -4.10 -2.66 16.99
N VAL A 229 -3.34 -2.21 15.97
CA VAL A 229 -1.93 -1.79 16.12
C VAL A 229 -1.80 -0.57 17.02
N LEU A 230 -2.65 0.46 16.83
CA LEU A 230 -2.59 1.71 17.61
C LEU A 230 -2.95 1.53 19.10
N ARG A 231 -3.59 0.43 19.51
CA ARG A 231 -3.76 0.12 20.94
C ARG A 231 -2.44 -0.13 21.65
N ARG A 232 -1.44 -0.65 20.96
CA ARG A 232 -0.09 -0.86 21.49
C ARG A 232 0.80 0.39 21.33
N TYR A 233 0.54 1.19 20.30
CA TYR A 233 1.34 2.37 19.92
C TYR A 233 0.45 3.62 19.88
N PRO A 234 0.02 4.15 21.05
CA PRO A 234 -0.88 5.29 21.17
C PRO A 234 -0.28 6.64 20.71
#